data_d4bc3e1f771c205f83b4103ecf733a39
#
_entry.id   d4bc3e1f771c205f83b4103ecf733a39
#
_cell.length_a   1.000
_cell.length_b   1.000
_cell.length_c   1.000
_cell.angle_alpha   90.00
_cell.angle_beta   90.00
_cell.angle_gamma   90.00
#
_symmetry.space_group_name_H-M   'P 1'
#
loop_
_entity.id
_entity.type
_entity.pdbx_description
1 polymer ?
#
loop_
_entity_poly.entity_id
_entity_poly.type
_entity_poly.pdbx_seq_one_letter_code
_entity_poly.pdbx_strand_id
1 'polypeptide(L)'
;MKKDVCIMYRAMSIEIVTYANKSQGMFEELVNNKFVPIKVLGWGTEWKGFTDKIIGVLKYLETKSDTDIIVFIDGFDTKVNKKTDELLNLFQKCQCKVLISRDPELMGGVMSRTIFGTCRGNSIANAGLYMGYVKELKLYLKDTLEPKCKDDQVNFNTSCNKFDFIKVDEDEKIFKNISPRSLNKESNAIFVSYPASPSFSRYTRAFIEYTQFVYIHILCLLVVALVAFPRYKTILVGVTLGLTAFYALAADKSCTL
;
A
#
# COMPACT_ATOMS: atom_id res chain seq x y z
N MET A 1 -6.06 -51.99 -21.74
CA MET A 1 -5.30 -50.80 -22.09
C MET A 1 -5.57 -49.74 -20.97
N LYS A 2 -4.66 -49.58 -20.03
CA LYS A 2 -4.71 -48.45 -19.07
C LYS A 2 -4.22 -47.22 -19.82
N LYS A 3 -5.07 -46.20 -19.93
CA LYS A 3 -4.66 -44.87 -20.38
C LYS A 3 -3.88 -44.24 -19.24
N ASP A 4 -2.57 -44.16 -19.36
CA ASP A 4 -1.74 -43.34 -18.48
C ASP A 4 -2.11 -41.87 -18.73
N VAL A 5 -2.85 -41.29 -17.81
CA VAL A 5 -3.12 -39.86 -17.79
C VAL A 5 -1.82 -39.20 -17.33
N CYS A 6 -1.04 -38.72 -18.28
CA CYS A 6 0.12 -37.88 -18.00
C CYS A 6 -0.38 -36.56 -17.44
N ILE A 7 -0.45 -36.43 -16.11
CA ILE A 7 -0.70 -35.16 -15.44
C ILE A 7 0.56 -34.33 -15.63
N MET A 8 0.57 -33.47 -16.64
CA MET A 8 1.60 -32.44 -16.77
C MET A 8 1.46 -31.50 -15.59
N TYR A 9 2.29 -31.67 -14.57
CA TYR A 9 2.47 -30.65 -13.53
C TYR A 9 3.00 -29.39 -14.19
N ARG A 10 2.13 -28.39 -14.36
CA ARG A 10 2.56 -27.06 -14.79
C ARG A 10 3.53 -26.54 -13.74
N ALA A 11 4.75 -26.21 -14.15
CA ALA A 11 5.71 -25.59 -13.25
C ALA A 11 5.13 -24.29 -12.69
N MET A 12 5.27 -24.08 -11.38
CA MET A 12 4.89 -22.85 -10.69
C MET A 12 5.63 -21.68 -11.33
N SER A 13 4.89 -20.64 -11.72
CA SER A 13 5.46 -19.42 -12.29
C SER A 13 5.45 -18.29 -11.28
N ILE A 14 6.46 -17.40 -11.40
CA ILE A 14 6.49 -16.10 -10.68
C ILE A 14 6.39 -15.01 -11.72
N GLU A 15 5.42 -14.15 -11.58
CA GLU A 15 5.26 -13.00 -12.47
C GLU A 15 5.18 -11.70 -11.67
N ILE A 16 5.81 -10.64 -12.21
CA ILE A 16 5.81 -9.33 -11.60
C ILE A 16 4.86 -8.43 -12.39
N VAL A 17 3.94 -7.82 -11.69
CA VAL A 17 2.93 -6.95 -12.27
C VAL A 17 2.94 -5.59 -11.60
N THR A 18 2.57 -4.59 -12.37
CA THR A 18 2.28 -3.23 -11.86
C THR A 18 0.96 -2.75 -12.42
N TYR A 19 0.33 -1.79 -11.74
CA TYR A 19 -0.83 -1.10 -12.28
C TYR A 19 -0.48 0.35 -12.57
N ALA A 20 -0.58 0.75 -13.83
CA ALA A 20 -0.36 2.12 -14.26
C ALA A 20 -1.26 2.43 -15.46
N ASN A 21 -2.00 3.52 -15.41
CA ASN A 21 -2.84 3.96 -16.52
C ASN A 21 -2.12 4.90 -17.50
N LYS A 22 -0.98 5.43 -17.10
CA LYS A 22 -0.11 6.31 -17.92
C LYS A 22 1.32 6.27 -17.37
N SER A 23 2.27 6.80 -18.14
CA SER A 23 3.63 7.03 -17.64
C SER A 23 3.66 8.21 -16.67
N GLN A 24 4.18 7.99 -15.46
CA GLN A 24 4.33 8.98 -14.41
C GLN A 24 5.39 8.54 -13.39
N GLY A 25 6.05 9.51 -12.73
CA GLY A 25 7.04 9.21 -11.68
C GLY A 25 8.19 8.35 -12.18
N MET A 26 8.43 7.23 -11.51
CA MET A 26 9.50 6.28 -11.84
C MET A 26 9.06 5.18 -12.83
N PHE A 27 7.90 5.30 -13.47
CA PHE A 27 7.32 4.26 -14.33
C PHE A 27 8.27 3.79 -15.43
N GLU A 28 8.90 4.72 -16.15
CA GLU A 28 9.81 4.37 -17.24
C GLU A 28 11.06 3.61 -16.74
N GLU A 29 11.61 4.02 -15.59
CA GLU A 29 12.72 3.31 -14.95
C GLU A 29 12.29 1.90 -14.54
N LEU A 30 11.07 1.77 -14.02
CA LEU A 30 10.52 0.51 -13.57
C LEU A 30 10.35 -0.48 -14.74
N VAL A 31 9.66 -0.08 -15.81
CA VAL A 31 9.33 -1.00 -16.91
C VAL A 31 10.53 -1.32 -17.80
N ASN A 32 11.51 -0.42 -17.89
CA ASN A 32 12.74 -0.60 -18.66
C ASN A 32 13.89 -1.17 -17.82
N ASN A 33 13.60 -1.70 -16.62
CA ASN A 33 14.64 -2.31 -15.78
C ASN A 33 15.30 -3.52 -16.49
N LYS A 34 16.57 -3.77 -16.17
CA LYS A 34 17.37 -4.84 -16.80
C LYS A 34 17.29 -6.19 -16.08
N PHE A 35 16.54 -6.30 -15.00
CA PHE A 35 16.59 -7.46 -14.13
C PHE A 35 15.46 -8.46 -14.38
N VAL A 36 14.23 -7.96 -14.67
CA VAL A 36 13.06 -8.81 -14.82
C VAL A 36 11.97 -8.12 -15.66
N PRO A 37 11.23 -8.86 -16.49
CA PRO A 37 10.08 -8.30 -17.20
C PRO A 37 8.95 -7.95 -16.22
N ILE A 38 8.31 -6.80 -16.43
CA ILE A 38 7.18 -6.34 -15.63
C ILE A 38 5.95 -6.22 -16.54
N LYS A 39 4.86 -6.85 -16.14
CA LYS A 39 3.59 -6.74 -16.83
C LYS A 39 2.82 -5.52 -16.32
N VAL A 40 2.50 -4.61 -17.21
CA VAL A 40 1.69 -3.43 -16.89
C VAL A 40 0.21 -3.76 -17.06
N LEU A 41 -0.56 -3.50 -15.99
CA LEU A 41 -2.01 -3.60 -15.96
C LEU A 41 -2.62 -2.19 -16.00
N GLY A 42 -3.83 -2.05 -16.55
CA GLY A 42 -4.60 -0.81 -16.53
C GLY A 42 -4.11 0.28 -17.49
N TRP A 43 -3.17 0.00 -18.40
CA TRP A 43 -2.67 1.01 -19.32
C TRP A 43 -3.77 1.62 -20.19
N GLY A 44 -3.81 2.95 -20.24
CA GLY A 44 -4.81 3.70 -21.00
C GLY A 44 -6.22 3.73 -20.37
N THR A 45 -6.44 3.13 -19.21
CA THR A 45 -7.74 3.20 -18.54
C THR A 45 -7.89 4.50 -17.75
N GLU A 46 -9.14 4.91 -17.50
CA GLU A 46 -9.44 6.02 -16.60
C GLU A 46 -9.12 5.62 -15.15
N TRP A 47 -8.46 6.51 -14.41
CA TRP A 47 -8.19 6.33 -12.99
C TRP A 47 -9.34 6.88 -12.14
N LYS A 48 -10.01 6.01 -11.36
CA LYS A 48 -11.14 6.36 -10.48
C LYS A 48 -10.78 6.34 -9.00
N GLY A 49 -9.66 5.72 -8.65
CA GLY A 49 -9.19 5.63 -7.27
C GLY A 49 -8.26 4.45 -7.00
N PHE A 50 -7.79 4.32 -5.76
CA PHE A 50 -6.83 3.26 -5.39
C PHE A 50 -7.38 1.85 -5.55
N THR A 51 -8.70 1.67 -5.49
CA THR A 51 -9.36 0.38 -5.73
C THR A 51 -9.18 -0.12 -7.17
N ASP A 52 -8.92 0.76 -8.15
CA ASP A 52 -8.71 0.33 -9.54
C ASP A 52 -7.52 -0.61 -9.69
N LYS A 53 -6.43 -0.36 -8.94
CA LYS A 53 -5.26 -1.25 -8.96
C LYS A 53 -5.60 -2.63 -8.38
N ILE A 54 -6.39 -2.70 -7.31
CA ILE A 54 -6.83 -3.96 -6.70
C ILE A 54 -7.72 -4.73 -7.67
N ILE A 55 -8.70 -4.07 -8.27
CA ILE A 55 -9.60 -4.65 -9.26
C ILE A 55 -8.82 -5.14 -10.50
N GLY A 56 -7.85 -4.34 -10.97
CA GLY A 56 -7.01 -4.70 -12.09
C GLY A 56 -6.16 -5.95 -11.83
N VAL A 57 -5.56 -6.04 -10.63
CA VAL A 57 -4.82 -7.24 -10.21
C VAL A 57 -5.77 -8.43 -10.09
N LEU A 58 -6.93 -8.30 -9.44
CA LEU A 58 -7.89 -9.40 -9.32
C LEU A 58 -8.31 -9.96 -10.68
N LYS A 59 -8.62 -9.10 -11.65
CA LYS A 59 -8.94 -9.53 -13.03
C LYS A 59 -7.76 -10.30 -13.65
N TYR A 60 -6.54 -9.88 -13.39
CA TYR A 60 -5.36 -10.57 -13.87
C TYR A 60 -5.19 -11.94 -13.20
N LEU A 61 -5.40 -12.04 -11.89
CA LEU A 61 -5.33 -13.29 -11.14
C LEU A 61 -6.32 -14.36 -11.67
N GLU A 62 -7.48 -13.96 -12.19
CA GLU A 62 -8.45 -14.92 -12.76
C GLU A 62 -7.89 -15.66 -14.00
N THR A 63 -6.84 -15.15 -14.63
CA THR A 63 -6.16 -15.78 -15.76
C THR A 63 -5.03 -16.74 -15.36
N LYS A 64 -4.77 -16.89 -14.06
CA LYS A 64 -3.61 -17.60 -13.51
C LYS A 64 -4.01 -18.88 -12.77
N SER A 65 -3.04 -19.80 -12.65
CA SER A 65 -3.21 -20.98 -11.79
C SER A 65 -3.12 -20.58 -10.32
N ASP A 66 -3.88 -21.22 -9.47
CA ASP A 66 -3.91 -20.98 -8.02
C ASP A 66 -2.54 -21.17 -7.35
N THR A 67 -1.66 -21.95 -7.95
CA THR A 67 -0.29 -22.22 -7.48
C THR A 67 0.75 -21.24 -8.02
N ASP A 68 0.42 -20.40 -8.99
CA ASP A 68 1.32 -19.35 -9.47
C ASP A 68 1.54 -18.30 -8.39
N ILE A 69 2.68 -17.62 -8.43
CA ILE A 69 3.02 -16.52 -7.52
C ILE A 69 2.99 -15.21 -8.30
N ILE A 70 2.24 -14.26 -7.80
CA ILE A 70 2.22 -12.91 -8.36
C ILE A 70 2.85 -11.93 -7.37
N VAL A 71 3.72 -11.08 -7.91
CA VAL A 71 4.34 -9.95 -7.20
C VAL A 71 3.74 -8.67 -7.75
N PHE A 72 3.07 -7.90 -6.91
CA PHE A 72 2.59 -6.57 -7.26
C PHE A 72 3.56 -5.52 -6.74
N ILE A 73 3.89 -4.55 -7.59
CA ILE A 73 4.72 -3.39 -7.24
C ILE A 73 4.07 -2.12 -7.77
N ASP A 74 4.05 -1.04 -6.98
CA ASP A 74 3.47 0.24 -7.40
C ASP A 74 4.23 0.81 -8.62
N GLY A 75 3.48 1.32 -9.59
CA GLY A 75 4.04 1.73 -10.88
C GLY A 75 4.77 3.07 -10.88
N PHE A 76 4.56 3.90 -9.88
CA PHE A 76 4.96 5.31 -9.96
C PHE A 76 6.12 5.71 -9.04
N ASP A 77 6.42 4.90 -8.06
CA ASP A 77 7.45 5.21 -7.05
C ASP A 77 8.34 4.03 -6.68
N THR A 78 8.29 2.93 -7.45
CA THR A 78 9.05 1.71 -7.19
C THR A 78 10.11 1.49 -8.26
N LYS A 79 11.23 0.90 -7.87
CA LYS A 79 12.27 0.37 -8.77
C LYS A 79 12.62 -1.06 -8.43
N VAL A 80 13.09 -1.81 -9.43
CA VAL A 80 13.78 -3.09 -9.24
C VAL A 80 15.24 -2.79 -8.93
N ASN A 81 15.69 -3.15 -7.75
CA ASN A 81 17.00 -2.77 -7.25
C ASN A 81 18.08 -3.81 -7.58
N LYS A 82 17.70 -5.09 -7.68
CA LYS A 82 18.63 -6.19 -8.01
C LYS A 82 17.89 -7.36 -8.69
N LYS A 83 18.66 -8.37 -9.11
CA LYS A 83 18.13 -9.60 -9.71
C LYS A 83 17.13 -10.30 -8.79
N THR A 84 16.18 -11.02 -9.39
CA THR A 84 15.10 -11.72 -8.69
C THR A 84 15.37 -13.21 -8.45
N ASP A 85 16.59 -13.66 -8.68
CA ASP A 85 16.97 -15.09 -8.61
C ASP A 85 16.67 -15.71 -7.22
N GLU A 86 16.83 -14.91 -6.15
CA GLU A 86 16.58 -15.34 -4.78
C GLU A 86 15.12 -15.16 -4.32
N LEU A 87 14.27 -14.53 -5.13
CA LEU A 87 12.92 -14.11 -4.74
C LEU A 87 12.08 -15.27 -4.21
N LEU A 88 12.04 -16.38 -4.95
CA LEU A 88 11.27 -17.57 -4.53
C LEU A 88 11.78 -18.13 -3.20
N ASN A 89 13.08 -18.24 -3.03
CA ASN A 89 13.69 -18.77 -1.82
C ASN A 89 13.41 -17.87 -0.61
N LEU A 90 13.51 -16.55 -0.77
CA LEU A 90 13.19 -15.59 0.27
C LEU A 90 11.70 -15.66 0.66
N PHE A 91 10.81 -15.74 -0.33
CA PHE A 91 9.38 -15.88 -0.10
C PHE A 91 9.04 -17.19 0.63
N GLN A 92 9.61 -18.32 0.21
CA GLN A 92 9.39 -19.61 0.88
C GLN A 92 9.89 -19.62 2.32
N LYS A 93 11.00 -18.94 2.61
CA LYS A 93 11.55 -18.80 3.98
C LYS A 93 10.62 -18.03 4.92
N CYS A 94 9.76 -17.15 4.41
CA CYS A 94 8.80 -16.44 5.27
C CYS A 94 7.71 -17.37 5.85
N GLN A 95 7.52 -18.57 5.29
CA GLN A 95 6.47 -19.51 5.70
C GLN A 95 5.08 -18.84 5.73
N CYS A 96 4.79 -18.05 4.70
CA CYS A 96 3.52 -17.37 4.49
C CYS A 96 2.98 -17.69 3.08
N LYS A 97 1.72 -17.37 2.82
CA LYS A 97 1.12 -17.50 1.49
C LYS A 97 0.98 -16.15 0.80
N VAL A 98 0.93 -15.07 1.59
CA VAL A 98 0.95 -13.69 1.13
C VAL A 98 1.94 -12.92 1.99
N LEU A 99 2.82 -12.17 1.36
CA LEU A 99 3.79 -11.28 1.99
C LEU A 99 3.51 -9.86 1.53
N ILE A 100 3.44 -8.92 2.46
CA ILE A 100 3.15 -7.51 2.20
C ILE A 100 4.32 -6.69 2.72
N SER A 101 4.68 -5.62 2.02
CA SER A 101 5.72 -4.71 2.48
C SER A 101 5.33 -3.97 3.75
N ARG A 102 6.32 -3.65 4.57
CA ARG A 102 6.15 -2.82 5.75
C ARG A 102 6.04 -1.34 5.38
N ASP A 103 5.13 -0.62 6.03
CA ASP A 103 5.05 0.84 5.91
C ASP A 103 6.26 1.53 6.57
N PRO A 104 6.79 2.62 5.97
CA PRO A 104 7.95 3.33 6.53
C PRO A 104 7.61 4.21 7.73
N GLU A 105 6.38 4.21 8.23
CA GLU A 105 5.90 4.95 9.40
C GLU A 105 6.29 6.45 9.39
N LEU A 106 5.97 7.13 8.30
CA LEU A 106 6.42 8.51 8.00
C LEU A 106 6.15 9.54 9.10
N MET A 107 5.06 9.38 9.86
CA MET A 107 4.64 10.30 10.92
C MET A 107 4.95 9.77 12.32
N GLY A 108 5.72 8.68 12.41
CA GLY A 108 6.00 7.95 13.64
C GLY A 108 4.98 6.84 13.90
N GLY A 109 5.44 5.75 14.51
CA GLY A 109 4.71 4.50 14.60
C GLY A 109 3.34 4.61 15.27
N VAL A 110 3.18 5.41 16.33
CA VAL A 110 1.90 5.56 17.03
C VAL A 110 0.86 6.21 16.12
N MET A 111 1.20 7.34 15.48
CA MET A 111 0.28 8.06 14.58
C MET A 111 -0.09 7.20 13.37
N SER A 112 0.89 6.60 12.72
CA SER A 112 0.64 5.75 11.55
C SER A 112 -0.26 4.55 11.90
N ARG A 113 -0.06 3.89 13.04
CA ARG A 113 -0.93 2.80 13.52
C ARG A 113 -2.36 3.25 13.82
N THR A 114 -2.52 4.45 14.40
CA THR A 114 -3.86 5.01 14.67
C THR A 114 -4.63 5.28 13.38
N ILE A 115 -3.93 5.68 12.31
CA ILE A 115 -4.56 6.06 11.04
C ILE A 115 -4.81 4.85 10.14
N PHE A 116 -3.79 4.01 9.94
CA PHE A 116 -3.88 2.91 8.99
C PHE A 116 -4.28 1.57 9.63
N GLY A 117 -4.32 1.50 10.96
CA GLY A 117 -4.44 0.24 11.67
C GLY A 117 -3.12 -0.54 11.66
N THR A 118 -3.19 -1.81 12.03
CA THR A 118 -2.04 -2.71 12.03
C THR A 118 -2.37 -4.03 11.35
N CYS A 119 -1.34 -4.66 10.81
CA CYS A 119 -1.35 -6.00 10.23
C CYS A 119 -0.44 -6.88 11.06
N ARG A 120 -0.98 -7.93 11.68
CA ARG A 120 -0.19 -8.88 12.48
C ARG A 120 0.68 -8.23 13.57
N GLY A 121 0.06 -7.90 14.67
CA GLY A 121 0.75 -7.27 15.81
C GLY A 121 0.87 -5.75 15.65
N ASN A 122 2.10 -5.23 15.65
CA ASN A 122 2.37 -3.80 15.62
C ASN A 122 2.78 -3.26 14.25
N SER A 123 2.90 -4.12 13.23
CA SER A 123 3.36 -3.73 11.91
C SER A 123 2.25 -3.12 11.09
N ILE A 124 2.59 -2.20 10.23
CA ILE A 124 1.68 -1.58 9.28
C ILE A 124 2.03 -2.12 7.89
N ALA A 125 1.06 -2.72 7.21
CA ALA A 125 1.20 -3.15 5.83
C ALA A 125 1.09 -1.94 4.89
N ASN A 126 1.95 -1.89 3.88
CA ASN A 126 1.87 -0.90 2.80
C ASN A 126 1.27 -1.56 1.55
N ALA A 127 0.20 -0.98 1.01
CA ALA A 127 -0.56 -1.54 -0.12
C ALA A 127 0.13 -1.42 -1.49
N GLY A 128 1.32 -0.79 -1.54
CA GLY A 128 2.07 -0.58 -2.79
C GLY A 128 2.92 -1.75 -3.23
N LEU A 129 3.30 -2.67 -2.33
CA LEU A 129 4.17 -3.79 -2.62
C LEU A 129 3.69 -5.04 -1.88
N TYR A 130 3.36 -6.11 -2.62
CA TYR A 130 2.97 -7.39 -2.03
C TYR A 130 3.20 -8.54 -3.00
N MET A 131 3.26 -9.75 -2.48
CA MET A 131 3.32 -10.98 -3.28
C MET A 131 2.59 -12.12 -2.60
N GLY A 132 2.21 -13.13 -3.38
CA GLY A 132 1.62 -14.34 -2.82
C GLY A 132 1.17 -15.31 -3.89
N TYR A 133 0.73 -16.48 -3.42
CA TYR A 133 0.07 -17.44 -4.29
C TYR A 133 -1.28 -16.88 -4.77
N VAL A 134 -1.61 -17.12 -6.02
CA VAL A 134 -2.82 -16.60 -6.68
C VAL A 134 -4.08 -16.89 -5.88
N LYS A 135 -4.22 -18.12 -5.36
CA LYS A 135 -5.37 -18.51 -4.54
C LYS A 135 -5.56 -17.59 -3.33
N GLU A 136 -4.53 -17.44 -2.52
CA GLU A 136 -4.57 -16.67 -1.29
C GLU A 136 -4.62 -15.15 -1.57
N LEU A 137 -3.95 -14.68 -2.62
CA LEU A 137 -4.08 -13.29 -3.07
C LEU A 137 -5.51 -12.94 -3.48
N LYS A 138 -6.20 -13.82 -4.22
CA LYS A 138 -7.61 -13.61 -4.58
C LYS A 138 -8.49 -13.44 -3.34
N LEU A 139 -8.31 -14.30 -2.32
CA LEU A 139 -9.07 -14.21 -1.08
C LEU A 139 -8.81 -12.88 -0.36
N TYR A 140 -7.54 -12.54 -0.18
CA TYR A 140 -7.14 -11.33 0.52
C TYR A 140 -7.59 -10.06 -0.21
N LEU A 141 -7.29 -9.94 -1.51
CA LEU A 141 -7.62 -8.74 -2.27
C LEU A 141 -9.14 -8.54 -2.44
N LYS A 142 -9.94 -9.62 -2.51
CA LYS A 142 -11.40 -9.51 -2.48
C LYS A 142 -11.88 -8.93 -1.14
N ASP A 143 -11.33 -9.39 -0.02
CA ASP A 143 -11.69 -8.87 1.30
C ASP A 143 -11.29 -7.39 1.47
N THR A 144 -10.20 -6.94 0.86
CA THR A 144 -9.80 -5.52 0.90
C THR A 144 -10.76 -4.58 0.14
N LEU A 145 -11.66 -5.10 -0.69
CA LEU A 145 -12.69 -4.32 -1.40
C LEU A 145 -13.99 -4.19 -0.59
N GLU A 146 -14.19 -5.00 0.45
CA GLU A 146 -15.40 -4.97 1.30
C GLU A 146 -15.51 -3.70 2.16
N PRO A 147 -14.42 -3.18 2.77
CA PRO A 147 -14.47 -1.92 3.46
C PRO A 147 -14.84 -0.77 2.53
N LYS A 148 -15.68 0.16 2.99
CA LYS A 148 -16.08 1.33 2.19
C LYS A 148 -15.03 2.44 2.15
N CYS A 149 -13.90 2.25 2.83
CA CYS A 149 -12.81 3.20 2.84
C CYS A 149 -12.13 3.27 1.47
N LYS A 150 -11.92 4.48 0.95
CA LYS A 150 -11.22 4.69 -0.32
C LYS A 150 -9.70 4.57 -0.19
N ASP A 151 -9.18 4.62 1.04
CA ASP A 151 -7.77 4.40 1.34
C ASP A 151 -7.46 2.90 1.32
N ASP A 152 -6.66 2.49 0.34
CA ASP A 152 -6.29 1.08 0.16
C ASP A 152 -5.39 0.56 1.30
N GLN A 153 -4.59 1.40 1.93
CA GLN A 153 -3.72 0.98 3.03
C GLN A 153 -4.51 0.67 4.30
N VAL A 154 -5.56 1.46 4.60
CA VAL A 154 -6.50 1.16 5.70
C VAL A 154 -7.18 -0.19 5.44
N ASN A 155 -7.66 -0.42 4.21
CA ASN A 155 -8.31 -1.67 3.83
C ASN A 155 -7.36 -2.86 3.94
N PHE A 156 -6.11 -2.71 3.49
CA PHE A 156 -5.08 -3.74 3.61
C PHE A 156 -4.82 -4.14 5.06
N ASN A 157 -4.64 -3.17 5.96
CA ASN A 157 -4.39 -3.44 7.38
C ASN A 157 -5.61 -4.05 8.07
N THR A 158 -6.83 -3.58 7.77
CA THR A 158 -8.07 -4.14 8.31
C THR A 158 -8.26 -5.60 7.90
N SER A 159 -8.08 -5.89 6.62
CA SER A 159 -8.26 -7.23 6.06
C SER A 159 -7.15 -8.20 6.46
N CYS A 160 -5.92 -7.73 6.63
CA CYS A 160 -4.76 -8.56 6.97
C CYS A 160 -4.99 -9.43 8.20
N ASN A 161 -5.62 -8.90 9.23
CA ASN A 161 -5.80 -9.60 10.50
C ASN A 161 -6.79 -10.77 10.43
N LYS A 162 -7.59 -10.86 9.37
CA LYS A 162 -8.56 -11.95 9.15
C LYS A 162 -7.91 -13.24 8.63
N PHE A 163 -6.66 -13.21 8.14
CA PHE A 163 -6.02 -14.33 7.45
C PHE A 163 -4.68 -14.71 8.06
N ASP A 164 -4.54 -15.95 8.54
CA ASP A 164 -3.32 -16.45 9.17
C ASP A 164 -2.15 -16.64 8.22
N PHE A 165 -2.42 -16.77 6.93
CA PHE A 165 -1.44 -16.98 5.89
C PHE A 165 -0.71 -15.71 5.44
N ILE A 166 -1.03 -14.53 6.01
CA ILE A 166 -0.42 -13.24 5.65
C ILE A 166 0.69 -12.90 6.65
N LYS A 167 1.80 -12.38 6.14
CA LYS A 167 2.87 -11.74 6.92
C LYS A 167 3.29 -10.42 6.31
N VAL A 168 3.90 -9.58 7.13
CA VAL A 168 4.60 -8.36 6.71
C VAL A 168 6.09 -8.68 6.55
N ASP A 169 6.75 -8.11 5.54
CA ASP A 169 8.19 -8.27 5.30
C ASP A 169 8.99 -7.41 6.31
N GLU A 170 9.09 -7.90 7.53
CA GLU A 170 9.78 -7.21 8.64
C GLU A 170 11.29 -7.08 8.38
N ASP A 171 11.87 -8.07 7.72
CA ASP A 171 13.30 -8.09 7.40
C ASP A 171 13.64 -7.17 6.23
N GLU A 172 12.64 -6.69 5.50
CA GLU A 172 12.77 -5.82 4.33
C GLU A 172 13.75 -6.35 3.28
N LYS A 173 13.76 -7.68 3.07
CA LYS A 173 14.64 -8.36 2.12
C LYS A 173 14.07 -8.40 0.71
N ILE A 174 12.76 -8.57 0.59
CA ILE A 174 12.07 -8.56 -0.70
C ILE A 174 11.60 -7.15 -1.01
N PHE A 175 10.91 -6.52 -0.06
CA PHE A 175 10.32 -5.20 -0.20
C PHE A 175 10.93 -4.20 0.77
N LYS A 176 11.21 -2.98 0.30
CA LYS A 176 11.62 -1.87 1.15
C LYS A 176 10.89 -0.60 0.75
N ASN A 177 10.19 -0.01 1.70
CA ASN A 177 9.65 1.33 1.56
C ASN A 177 10.60 2.33 2.22
N ILE A 178 11.14 3.28 1.45
CA ILE A 178 12.09 4.27 1.93
C ILE A 178 11.37 5.59 2.13
N SER A 179 11.37 6.08 3.36
CA SER A 179 10.85 7.40 3.67
C SER A 179 11.60 8.49 2.89
N PRO A 180 10.92 9.49 2.31
CA PRO A 180 11.56 10.65 1.69
C PRO A 180 12.50 11.41 2.63
N ARG A 181 12.26 11.27 3.95
CA ARG A 181 13.07 11.91 5.00
C ARG A 181 14.29 11.06 5.40
N SER A 182 14.40 9.83 4.91
CA SER A 182 15.55 8.98 5.21
C SER A 182 16.82 9.59 4.60
N LEU A 183 17.86 9.71 5.42
CA LEU A 183 19.19 10.13 4.98
C LEU A 183 19.86 9.05 4.14
N ASN A 184 19.60 7.77 4.47
CA ASN A 184 20.09 6.63 3.71
C ASN A 184 18.97 6.08 2.82
N LYS A 185 19.18 6.18 1.50
CA LYS A 185 18.28 5.65 0.47
C LYS A 185 18.79 4.35 -0.15
N GLU A 186 19.86 3.80 0.36
CA GLU A 186 20.37 2.51 -0.07
C GLU A 186 19.58 1.37 0.56
N SER A 187 19.43 0.30 -0.18
CA SER A 187 18.71 -0.89 0.27
C SER A 187 19.22 -2.12 -0.43
N ASN A 188 19.25 -3.22 0.31
CA ASN A 188 19.52 -4.57 -0.22
C ASN A 188 18.23 -5.33 -0.60
N ALA A 189 17.05 -4.72 -0.50
CA ALA A 189 15.81 -5.32 -0.95
C ALA A 189 15.77 -5.49 -2.47
N ILE A 190 14.96 -6.43 -2.95
CA ILE A 190 14.78 -6.67 -4.39
C ILE A 190 13.98 -5.51 -5.01
N PHE A 191 12.87 -5.14 -4.38
CA PHE A 191 12.01 -4.04 -4.80
C PHE A 191 12.06 -2.92 -3.78
N VAL A 192 12.31 -1.71 -4.25
CA VAL A 192 12.42 -0.53 -3.39
C VAL A 192 11.42 0.51 -3.86
N SER A 193 10.54 0.94 -2.95
CA SER A 193 9.59 2.01 -3.21
C SER A 193 9.95 3.27 -2.42
N TYR A 194 9.67 4.40 -3.02
CA TYR A 194 9.88 5.74 -2.48
C TYR A 194 8.52 6.44 -2.32
N PRO A 195 7.63 5.95 -1.46
CA PRO A 195 6.30 6.51 -1.30
C PRO A 195 6.38 7.98 -0.89
N ALA A 196 5.44 8.77 -1.37
CA ALA A 196 5.36 10.20 -1.07
C ALA A 196 6.54 11.05 -1.60
N SER A 197 6.82 10.97 -2.90
CA SER A 197 7.68 11.95 -3.59
C SER A 197 7.22 13.39 -3.31
N PRO A 198 8.11 14.33 -2.97
CA PRO A 198 7.76 15.65 -2.47
C PRO A 198 7.10 16.51 -3.56
N SER A 199 5.80 16.76 -3.41
CA SER A 199 5.06 17.79 -4.14
C SER A 199 4.05 18.44 -3.21
N PHE A 200 3.69 19.69 -3.45
CA PHE A 200 2.72 20.42 -2.60
C PHE A 200 1.38 19.68 -2.50
N SER A 201 0.88 19.13 -3.59
CA SER A 201 -0.35 18.34 -3.61
C SER A 201 -0.27 17.07 -2.75
N ARG A 202 0.92 16.46 -2.63
CA ARG A 202 1.13 15.30 -1.75
C ARG A 202 1.23 15.69 -0.28
N TYR A 203 1.79 16.85 0.04
CA TYR A 203 1.79 17.33 1.43
C TYR A 203 0.38 17.62 1.91
N THR A 204 -0.46 18.25 1.09
CA THR A 204 -1.87 18.51 1.44
C THR A 204 -2.66 17.21 1.56
N ARG A 205 -2.46 16.26 0.66
CA ARG A 205 -3.07 14.94 0.72
C ARG A 205 -2.62 14.16 1.96
N ALA A 206 -1.31 14.08 2.20
CA ALA A 206 -0.79 13.42 3.40
C ALA A 206 -1.31 14.08 4.68
N PHE A 207 -1.41 15.42 4.71
CA PHE A 207 -2.00 16.12 5.86
C PHE A 207 -3.46 15.69 6.07
N ILE A 208 -4.27 15.61 5.01
CA ILE A 208 -5.66 15.14 5.10
C ILE A 208 -5.70 13.69 5.59
N GLU A 209 -4.97 12.78 4.94
CA GLU A 209 -4.92 11.36 5.27
C GLU A 209 -4.53 11.14 6.74
N TYR A 210 -3.52 11.85 7.24
CA TYR A 210 -3.04 11.69 8.61
C TYR A 210 -3.88 12.39 9.67
N THR A 211 -4.63 13.42 9.31
CA THR A 211 -5.37 14.21 10.31
C THR A 211 -6.87 13.95 10.30
N GLN A 212 -7.44 13.38 9.24
CA GLN A 212 -8.88 13.12 9.15
C GLN A 212 -9.43 12.24 10.29
N PHE A 213 -8.64 11.31 10.82
CA PHE A 213 -9.05 10.43 11.91
C PHE A 213 -8.95 11.06 13.29
N VAL A 214 -8.17 12.14 13.41
CA VAL A 214 -7.93 12.84 14.68
C VAL A 214 -8.45 14.27 14.68
N TYR A 215 -9.11 14.73 13.62
CA TYR A 215 -9.54 16.12 13.48
C TYR A 215 -10.48 16.56 14.61
N ILE A 216 -11.35 15.69 15.11
CA ILE A 216 -12.23 15.99 16.25
C ILE A 216 -11.40 16.32 17.48
N HIS A 217 -10.34 15.56 17.76
CA HIS A 217 -9.44 15.84 18.88
C HIS A 217 -8.70 17.16 18.70
N ILE A 218 -8.29 17.49 17.47
CA ILE A 218 -7.68 18.78 17.14
C ILE A 218 -8.67 19.92 17.40
N LEU A 219 -9.92 19.77 16.97
CA LEU A 219 -10.97 20.76 17.21
C LEU A 219 -11.26 20.94 18.70
N CYS A 220 -11.33 19.85 19.48
CA CYS A 220 -11.48 19.92 20.94
C CYS A 220 -10.32 20.69 21.60
N LEU A 221 -9.08 20.41 21.19
CA LEU A 221 -7.90 21.15 21.70
C LEU A 221 -7.95 22.63 21.35
N LEU A 222 -8.41 23.00 20.15
CA LEU A 222 -8.61 24.40 19.75
C LEU A 222 -9.68 25.09 20.59
N VAL A 223 -10.78 24.39 20.91
CA VAL A 223 -11.82 24.94 21.81
C VAL A 223 -11.25 25.17 23.21
N VAL A 224 -10.49 24.25 23.77
CA VAL A 224 -9.79 24.44 25.06
C VAL A 224 -8.83 25.63 24.99
N ALA A 225 -8.07 25.75 23.88
CA ALA A 225 -7.17 26.87 23.68
C ALA A 225 -7.89 28.24 23.61
N LEU A 226 -9.09 28.26 22.99
CA LEU A 226 -9.94 29.49 22.97
C LEU A 226 -10.31 30.00 24.37
N VAL A 227 -10.56 29.05 25.29
CA VAL A 227 -10.88 29.39 26.70
C VAL A 227 -9.61 29.78 27.48
N ALA A 228 -8.53 29.00 27.29
CA ALA A 228 -7.29 29.19 28.04
C ALA A 228 -6.50 30.45 27.61
N PHE A 229 -6.63 30.85 26.35
CA PHE A 229 -5.84 31.95 25.77
C PHE A 229 -6.73 33.02 25.11
N PRO A 230 -7.53 33.78 25.89
CA PRO A 230 -8.48 34.76 25.34
C PRO A 230 -7.83 35.88 24.53
N ARG A 231 -6.54 36.14 24.75
CA ARG A 231 -5.75 37.13 23.99
C ARG A 231 -5.64 36.76 22.50
N TYR A 232 -5.70 35.47 22.17
CA TYR A 232 -5.57 34.98 20.80
C TYR A 232 -6.90 34.54 20.19
N LYS A 233 -8.04 34.88 20.82
CA LYS A 233 -9.37 34.41 20.48
C LYS A 233 -9.71 34.57 18.99
N THR A 234 -9.44 35.71 18.39
CA THR A 234 -9.76 35.98 16.98
C THR A 234 -9.00 35.03 16.02
N ILE A 235 -7.69 34.83 16.29
CA ILE A 235 -6.86 33.93 15.48
C ILE A 235 -7.33 32.49 15.66
N LEU A 236 -7.57 32.05 16.88
CA LEU A 236 -8.02 30.68 17.18
C LEU A 236 -9.39 30.39 16.59
N VAL A 237 -10.32 31.35 16.61
CA VAL A 237 -11.62 31.19 15.92
C VAL A 237 -11.42 31.03 14.40
N GLY A 238 -10.58 31.88 13.79
CA GLY A 238 -10.29 31.77 12.36
C GLY A 238 -9.68 30.42 11.98
N VAL A 239 -8.70 29.93 12.77
CA VAL A 239 -8.08 28.61 12.56
C VAL A 239 -9.10 27.49 12.73
N THR A 240 -9.94 27.55 13.77
CA THR A 240 -10.97 26.52 14.01
C THR A 240 -11.97 26.45 12.87
N LEU A 241 -12.49 27.60 12.41
CA LEU A 241 -13.41 27.66 11.29
C LEU A 241 -12.78 27.18 10.00
N GLY A 242 -11.54 27.60 9.72
CA GLY A 242 -10.79 27.17 8.53
C GLY A 242 -10.56 25.65 8.50
N LEU A 243 -10.12 25.08 9.63
CA LEU A 243 -9.93 23.62 9.74
C LEU A 243 -11.25 22.86 9.63
N THR A 244 -12.32 23.34 10.26
CA THR A 244 -13.65 22.72 10.18
C THR A 244 -14.14 22.69 8.73
N ALA A 245 -14.05 23.81 8.01
CA ALA A 245 -14.41 23.88 6.60
C ALA A 245 -13.53 22.96 5.73
N PHE A 246 -12.21 22.95 5.98
CA PHE A 246 -11.27 22.11 5.27
C PHE A 246 -11.63 20.62 5.43
N TYR A 247 -11.82 20.13 6.67
CA TYR A 247 -12.19 18.73 6.89
C TYR A 247 -13.58 18.37 6.37
N ALA A 248 -14.54 19.29 6.46
CA ALA A 248 -15.88 19.05 5.91
C ALA A 248 -15.88 18.82 4.39
N LEU A 249 -14.94 19.47 3.67
CA LEU A 249 -14.84 19.42 2.22
C LEU A 249 -13.85 18.35 1.73
N ALA A 250 -12.77 18.09 2.47
CA ALA A 250 -11.63 17.32 1.98
C ALA A 250 -11.51 15.92 2.59
N ALA A 251 -12.02 15.69 3.83
CA ALA A 251 -11.90 14.38 4.47
C ALA A 251 -12.77 13.32 3.80
N ASP A 252 -12.20 12.12 3.63
CA ASP A 252 -12.94 10.96 3.14
C ASP A 252 -13.79 10.35 4.26
N LYS A 253 -15.08 10.62 4.23
CA LYS A 253 -16.05 10.11 5.22
C LYS A 253 -16.27 8.60 5.16
N SER A 254 -15.78 7.92 4.14
CA SER A 254 -15.88 6.46 4.01
C SER A 254 -14.91 5.69 4.91
N CYS A 255 -13.88 6.37 5.43
CA CYS A 255 -12.83 5.80 6.26
C CYS A 255 -13.01 6.09 7.76
N THR A 256 -14.23 6.33 8.23
CA THR A 256 -14.48 6.45 9.68
C THR A 256 -14.33 5.08 10.34
N LEU A 257 -13.40 5.00 11.30
CA LEU A 257 -13.24 3.86 12.19
C LEU A 257 -14.44 3.74 13.15
#